data_2d0dc261efcd791b6f060f8471dde563
#
_entry.id   2d0dc261efcd791b6f060f8471dde563
#
_cell.length_a   1.000
_cell.length_b   1.000
_cell.length_c   1.000
_cell.angle_alpha   90.00
_cell.angle_beta   90.00
_cell.angle_gamma   90.00
#
_symmetry.space_group_name_H-M   'P 1'
#
loop_
_entity.id
_entity.type
_entity.pdbx_description
1 polymer ?
#
loop_
_entity_poly.entity_id
_entity_poly.type
_entity_poly.pdbx_seq_one_letter_code
_entity_poly.pdbx_strand_id
1 'polypeptide(L)'
;MLRSGGYKFIVGSRIKKSDADTGRWQLSLPHEDGLYHERILDNGDRLIVSYSSKRAAKDALNRAKGVERLKKAFASGRVTKDKINRRGYGKFLKIDNDVRVSICQDKIDEDEKWDGLKGYVTNTLLLPEEVVTQYHGLWVVERVFRISKGTIETRPIFHFTERRIEAHVCLCFVTYKVYKELERIVAELKLEMSVDSVLKIAKTITTILLRLPLNDKVMVKTMMLTPE
;
A
#
# COMPACT_ATOMS: atom_id res chain seq x y z
N MET A 1 -23.75 -3.84 8.39
CA MET A 1 -23.90 -3.23 7.04
C MET A 1 -23.56 -4.19 5.89
N LEU A 2 -22.35 -4.74 5.75
CA LEU A 2 -22.05 -5.66 4.62
C LEU A 2 -22.87 -6.96 4.68
N ARG A 3 -23.04 -7.56 5.86
CA ARG A 3 -23.83 -8.78 6.04
C ARG A 3 -25.32 -8.58 5.78
N SER A 4 -25.90 -7.51 6.31
CA SER A 4 -27.32 -7.22 6.13
C SER A 4 -27.69 -6.97 4.67
N GLY A 5 -26.72 -6.59 3.84
CA GLY A 5 -26.90 -6.46 2.40
C GLY A 5 -26.59 -7.72 1.58
N GLY A 6 -26.31 -8.86 2.22
CA GLY A 6 -25.99 -10.12 1.54
C GLY A 6 -24.62 -10.15 0.83
N TYR A 7 -23.77 -9.14 1.05
CA TYR A 7 -22.48 -9.04 0.39
C TYR A 7 -21.46 -10.06 0.95
N LYS A 8 -20.69 -10.65 0.03
CA LYS A 8 -19.48 -11.38 0.36
C LYS A 8 -18.33 -10.38 0.52
N PHE A 9 -17.46 -10.61 1.51
CA PHE A 9 -16.36 -9.71 1.80
C PHE A 9 -15.10 -10.42 2.27
N ILE A 10 -13.96 -9.78 2.05
CA ILE A 10 -12.66 -10.12 2.63
C ILE A 10 -12.06 -8.81 3.16
N VAL A 11 -11.78 -8.74 4.45
CA VAL A 11 -11.22 -7.55 5.10
C VAL A 11 -10.02 -7.90 5.97
N GLY A 12 -9.06 -6.98 6.08
CA GLY A 12 -7.93 -7.15 7.00
C GLY A 12 -8.40 -7.06 8.46
N SER A 13 -8.03 -8.05 9.26
CA SER A 13 -8.30 -8.08 10.70
C SER A 13 -7.26 -7.29 11.47
N ARG A 14 -7.70 -6.60 12.54
CA ARG A 14 -6.83 -5.98 13.54
C ARG A 14 -6.47 -6.99 14.62
N ILE A 15 -5.62 -7.97 14.30
CA ILE A 15 -5.28 -9.10 15.18
C ILE A 15 -4.91 -8.68 16.60
N LYS A 16 -4.14 -7.61 16.80
CA LYS A 16 -3.74 -7.07 18.11
C LYS A 16 -4.92 -6.48 18.93
N LYS A 17 -6.11 -6.41 18.36
CA LYS A 17 -7.33 -5.90 19.00
C LYS A 17 -8.42 -6.96 19.13
N SER A 18 -8.10 -8.21 18.90
CA SER A 18 -9.00 -9.34 19.14
C SER A 18 -9.31 -9.47 20.63
N ASP A 19 -10.39 -10.16 20.95
CA ASP A 19 -10.67 -10.60 22.33
C ASP A 19 -9.51 -11.45 22.86
N ALA A 20 -9.46 -11.62 24.20
CA ALA A 20 -8.33 -12.27 24.85
C ALA A 20 -8.15 -13.74 24.43
N ASP A 21 -9.24 -14.44 24.13
CA ASP A 21 -9.21 -15.84 23.72
C ASP A 21 -8.71 -16.00 22.29
N THR A 22 -9.24 -15.22 21.36
CA THR A 22 -8.76 -15.15 19.97
C THR A 22 -7.31 -14.70 19.92
N GLY A 23 -6.91 -13.73 20.74
CA GLY A 23 -5.54 -13.24 20.83
C GLY A 23 -4.55 -14.31 21.28
N ARG A 24 -4.90 -15.08 22.32
CA ARG A 24 -4.09 -16.23 22.78
C ARG A 24 -3.95 -17.29 21.71
N TRP A 25 -5.05 -17.63 21.05
CA TRP A 25 -5.02 -18.59 19.94
C TRP A 25 -4.11 -18.12 18.82
N GLN A 26 -4.19 -16.85 18.40
CA GLN A 26 -3.31 -16.31 17.35
C GLN A 26 -1.82 -16.40 17.71
N LEU A 27 -1.47 -16.12 18.96
CA LEU A 27 -0.09 -16.18 19.46
C LEU A 27 0.43 -17.61 19.67
N SER A 28 -0.46 -18.61 19.75
CA SER A 28 -0.08 -20.03 19.84
C SER A 28 0.18 -20.68 18.46
N LEU A 29 -0.09 -19.98 17.36
CA LEU A 29 0.07 -20.53 16.02
C LEU A 29 1.54 -20.66 15.64
N PRO A 30 1.92 -21.72 14.89
CA PRO A 30 3.29 -21.87 14.38
C PRO A 30 3.62 -20.72 13.39
N HIS A 31 4.87 -20.25 13.49
CA HIS A 31 5.38 -19.16 12.65
C HIS A 31 6.08 -19.74 11.41
N GLU A 32 5.30 -20.30 10.50
CA GLU A 32 5.79 -20.90 9.27
C GLU A 32 5.20 -20.21 8.04
N ASP A 33 6.06 -19.90 7.07
CA ASP A 33 5.65 -19.30 5.80
C ASP A 33 4.78 -20.27 4.99
N GLY A 34 3.66 -19.78 4.48
CA GLY A 34 2.75 -20.57 3.63
C GLY A 34 1.69 -21.35 4.39
N LEU A 35 1.73 -21.40 5.72
CA LEU A 35 0.65 -21.97 6.51
C LEU A 35 -0.45 -20.95 6.78
N TYR A 36 -1.69 -21.45 6.73
CA TYR A 36 -2.90 -20.69 7.04
C TYR A 36 -3.66 -21.38 8.15
N HIS A 37 -4.04 -20.62 9.15
CA HIS A 37 -4.85 -21.10 10.28
C HIS A 37 -6.20 -20.40 10.26
N GLU A 38 -7.24 -21.16 10.56
CA GLU A 38 -8.60 -20.68 10.50
C GLU A 38 -9.33 -20.88 11.83
N ARG A 39 -10.15 -19.88 12.20
CA ARG A 39 -11.05 -19.94 13.33
C ARG A 39 -12.37 -19.28 12.95
N ILE A 40 -13.48 -19.89 13.38
CA ILE A 40 -14.81 -19.29 13.26
C ILE A 40 -15.02 -18.36 14.47
N LEU A 41 -15.39 -17.12 14.19
CA LEU A 41 -15.72 -16.11 15.19
C LEU A 41 -17.17 -16.27 15.66
N ASP A 42 -17.51 -15.73 16.85
CA ASP A 42 -18.86 -15.80 17.44
C ASP A 42 -19.96 -15.29 16.50
N ASN A 43 -19.61 -14.35 15.65
CA ASN A 43 -20.52 -13.80 14.65
C ASN A 43 -20.66 -14.69 13.39
N GLY A 44 -20.02 -15.87 13.33
CA GLY A 44 -20.03 -16.80 12.22
C GLY A 44 -19.13 -16.41 11.06
N ASP A 45 -18.30 -15.34 11.14
CA ASP A 45 -17.25 -15.04 10.16
C ASP A 45 -16.06 -15.95 10.41
N ARG A 46 -15.29 -16.16 9.34
CA ARG A 46 -14.03 -16.90 9.38
C ARG A 46 -12.88 -15.92 9.56
N LEU A 47 -12.08 -16.13 10.60
CA LEU A 47 -10.80 -15.46 10.80
C LEU A 47 -9.70 -16.36 10.26
N ILE A 48 -9.00 -15.89 9.24
CA ILE A 48 -7.84 -16.57 8.65
C ILE A 48 -6.60 -15.82 9.10
N VAL A 49 -5.61 -16.53 9.63
CA VAL A 49 -4.32 -15.96 10.07
C VAL A 49 -3.21 -16.60 9.28
N SER A 50 -2.31 -15.78 8.75
CA SER A 50 -1.09 -16.20 8.07
C SER A 50 0.12 -15.59 8.75
N TYR A 51 1.25 -16.26 8.61
CA TYR A 51 2.56 -15.76 9.00
C TYR A 51 3.42 -15.51 7.77
N SER A 52 4.34 -14.54 7.84
CA SER A 52 5.37 -14.31 6.84
C SER A 52 6.67 -13.85 7.49
N SER A 53 7.74 -14.60 7.29
CA SER A 53 9.10 -14.30 7.77
C SER A 53 9.62 -12.96 7.21
N LYS A 54 9.34 -12.65 5.93
CA LYS A 54 9.68 -11.37 5.31
C LYS A 54 8.97 -10.19 5.99
N ARG A 55 7.72 -10.42 6.39
CA ARG A 55 6.95 -9.41 7.14
C ARG A 55 7.48 -9.27 8.55
N ALA A 56 7.79 -10.36 9.24
CA ALA A 56 8.37 -10.34 10.58
C ALA A 56 9.67 -9.54 10.62
N ALA A 57 10.58 -9.78 9.69
CA ALA A 57 11.82 -9.01 9.56
C ALA A 57 11.55 -7.51 9.33
N LYS A 58 10.57 -7.16 8.51
CA LYS A 58 10.17 -5.77 8.27
C LYS A 58 9.55 -5.12 9.52
N ASP A 59 8.70 -5.84 10.23
CA ASP A 59 8.04 -5.35 11.45
C ASP A 59 9.09 -5.12 12.55
N ALA A 60 10.03 -6.05 12.76
CA ALA A 60 11.17 -5.92 13.66
C ALA A 60 12.07 -4.72 13.32
N LEU A 61 12.43 -4.55 12.03
CA LEU A 61 13.24 -3.42 11.58
C LEU A 61 12.54 -2.07 11.82
N ASN A 62 11.24 -2.01 11.52
CA ASN A 62 10.44 -0.80 11.74
C ASN A 62 10.34 -0.48 13.23
N ARG A 63 10.14 -1.48 14.09
CA ARG A 63 10.12 -1.33 15.55
C ARG A 63 11.45 -0.81 16.05
N ALA A 64 12.57 -1.42 15.66
CA ALA A 64 13.92 -0.99 16.04
C ALA A 64 14.18 0.48 15.67
N LYS A 65 13.88 0.88 14.41
CA LYS A 65 13.98 2.28 13.95
C LYS A 65 13.10 3.22 14.77
N GLY A 66 11.90 2.77 15.13
CA GLY A 66 10.97 3.56 15.93
C GLY A 66 11.46 3.76 17.36
N VAL A 67 11.96 2.73 17.99
CA VAL A 67 12.56 2.78 19.33
C VAL A 67 13.81 3.67 19.34
N GLU A 68 14.66 3.58 18.32
CA GLU A 68 15.83 4.45 18.19
C GLU A 68 15.44 5.93 18.09
N ARG A 69 14.40 6.26 17.30
CA ARG A 69 13.85 7.63 17.23
C ARG A 69 13.33 8.11 18.59
N LEU A 70 12.65 7.23 19.34
CA LEU A 70 12.23 7.55 20.69
C LEU A 70 13.42 7.82 21.60
N LYS A 71 14.47 6.99 21.60
CA LYS A 71 15.70 7.18 22.39
C LYS A 71 16.35 8.53 22.07
N LYS A 72 16.47 8.88 20.79
CA LYS A 72 17.00 10.19 20.35
C LYS A 72 16.11 11.35 20.82
N ALA A 73 14.78 11.20 20.78
CA ALA A 73 13.86 12.21 21.26
C ALA A 73 13.94 12.41 22.79
N PHE A 74 14.20 11.34 23.54
CA PHE A 74 14.49 11.40 24.98
C PHE A 74 15.77 12.18 25.26
N ALA A 75 16.88 11.80 24.60
CA ALA A 75 18.17 12.45 24.78
C ALA A 75 18.14 13.95 24.48
N SER A 76 17.25 14.36 23.57
CA SER A 76 17.07 15.80 23.21
C SER A 76 16.02 16.53 24.05
N GLY A 77 15.46 15.93 25.11
CA GLY A 77 14.43 16.52 25.97
C GLY A 77 13.09 16.81 25.29
N ARG A 78 12.87 16.31 24.08
CA ARG A 78 11.66 16.58 23.28
C ARG A 78 10.45 15.71 23.65
N VAL A 79 10.59 14.76 24.56
CA VAL A 79 9.50 13.88 24.98
C VAL A 79 8.79 14.50 26.18
N THR A 80 7.60 15.02 25.93
CA THR A 80 6.69 15.54 26.94
C THR A 80 5.54 14.57 27.19
N LYS A 81 4.84 14.69 28.31
CA LYS A 81 3.66 13.87 28.67
C LYS A 81 2.60 13.86 27.55
N ASP A 82 2.41 14.99 26.87
CA ASP A 82 1.41 15.14 25.80
C ASP A 82 1.71 14.29 24.54
N LYS A 83 2.95 13.84 24.38
CA LYS A 83 3.37 12.96 23.27
C LYS A 83 3.14 11.48 23.55
N ILE A 84 2.71 11.13 24.75
CA ILE A 84 2.34 9.78 25.11
C ILE A 84 0.96 9.52 24.52
N ASN A 85 0.95 8.88 23.38
CA ASN A 85 -0.29 8.45 22.76
C ASN A 85 -0.24 6.95 22.46
N ARG A 86 -1.42 6.33 22.31
CA ARG A 86 -1.53 4.91 21.97
C ARG A 86 -1.26 4.62 20.49
N ARG A 87 -0.84 5.63 19.72
CA ARG A 87 -0.60 5.51 18.27
C ARG A 87 0.89 5.55 17.97
N GLY A 88 1.28 4.88 16.90
CA GLY A 88 2.67 4.83 16.46
C GLY A 88 3.59 4.26 17.54
N TYR A 89 4.79 4.81 17.66
CA TYR A 89 5.80 4.35 18.63
C TYR A 89 5.60 4.94 20.03
N GLY A 90 4.75 5.95 20.19
CA GLY A 90 4.34 6.48 21.50
C GLY A 90 3.70 5.43 22.42
N LYS A 91 3.19 4.33 21.84
CA LYS A 91 2.64 3.18 22.58
C LYS A 91 3.67 2.51 23.51
N PHE A 92 4.98 2.62 23.21
CA PHE A 92 6.06 2.04 24.00
C PHE A 92 6.47 2.92 25.20
N LEU A 93 5.86 4.06 25.36
CA LEU A 93 6.13 4.94 26.49
C LEU A 93 5.31 4.55 27.72
N LYS A 94 5.91 4.74 28.89
CA LYS A 94 5.28 4.55 30.20
C LYS A 94 5.56 5.80 31.05
N ILE A 95 4.60 6.16 31.90
CA ILE A 95 4.78 7.20 32.91
C ILE A 95 5.09 6.50 34.23
N ASP A 96 6.24 6.80 34.80
CA ASP A 96 6.62 6.36 36.13
C ASP A 96 6.36 7.50 37.13
N ASN A 97 5.62 7.20 38.21
CA ASN A 97 5.32 8.13 39.34
C ASN A 97 4.84 9.52 38.90
N ASP A 98 3.94 9.60 37.92
CA ASP A 98 3.31 10.82 37.39
C ASP A 98 4.27 11.90 36.82
N VAL A 99 5.59 11.71 36.88
CA VAL A 99 6.59 12.74 36.53
C VAL A 99 7.51 12.32 35.40
N ARG A 100 7.98 11.07 35.41
CA ARG A 100 9.00 10.61 34.42
C ARG A 100 8.38 9.74 33.34
N VAL A 101 8.72 10.06 32.11
CA VAL A 101 8.38 9.22 30.93
C VAL A 101 9.56 8.28 30.67
N SER A 102 9.29 7.02 30.53
CA SER A 102 10.30 6.00 30.22
C SER A 102 9.87 5.13 29.03
N ILE A 103 10.83 4.46 28.39
CA ILE A 103 10.57 3.44 27.38
C ILE A 103 10.33 2.13 28.10
N CYS A 104 9.18 1.52 27.88
CA CYS A 104 8.78 0.26 28.49
C CYS A 104 9.21 -0.91 27.59
N GLN A 105 10.18 -1.71 28.04
CA GLN A 105 10.67 -2.89 27.31
C GLN A 105 9.56 -3.93 27.17
N ASP A 106 8.79 -4.20 28.22
CA ASP A 106 7.71 -5.19 28.19
C ASP A 106 6.71 -4.94 27.05
N LYS A 107 6.40 -3.65 26.77
CA LYS A 107 5.51 -3.29 25.66
C LYS A 107 6.16 -3.53 24.30
N ILE A 108 7.47 -3.45 24.19
CA ILE A 108 8.22 -3.75 22.98
C ILE A 108 8.20 -5.27 22.75
N ASP A 109 8.46 -6.05 23.78
CA ASP A 109 8.50 -7.51 23.73
C ASP A 109 7.08 -8.08 23.45
N GLU A 110 6.06 -7.49 24.04
CA GLU A 110 4.66 -7.81 23.73
C GLU A 110 4.30 -7.52 22.25
N ASP A 111 4.81 -6.42 21.69
CA ASP A 111 4.56 -6.06 20.28
C ASP A 111 5.28 -7.00 19.33
N GLU A 112 6.45 -7.53 19.73
CA GLU A 112 7.28 -8.46 18.97
C GLU A 112 6.59 -9.81 18.70
N LYS A 113 5.82 -10.30 19.67
CA LYS A 113 5.07 -11.55 19.53
C LYS A 113 4.13 -11.58 18.33
N TRP A 114 3.77 -10.40 17.80
CA TRP A 114 2.86 -10.25 16.67
C TRP A 114 3.57 -10.08 15.33
N ASP A 115 4.90 -10.11 15.30
CA ASP A 115 5.65 -9.89 14.07
C ASP A 115 5.36 -10.98 13.04
N GLY A 116 5.16 -10.56 11.81
CA GLY A 116 4.87 -11.45 10.70
C GLY A 116 3.43 -11.95 10.62
N LEU A 117 2.65 -11.88 11.70
CA LEU A 117 1.26 -12.32 11.72
C LEU A 117 0.36 -11.32 10.98
N LYS A 118 -0.60 -11.84 10.22
CA LYS A 118 -1.65 -11.08 9.56
C LYS A 118 -2.96 -11.84 9.55
N GLY A 119 -4.03 -11.16 9.92
CA GLY A 119 -5.38 -11.73 9.95
C GLY A 119 -6.26 -11.16 8.85
N TYR A 120 -7.19 -11.99 8.40
CA TYR A 120 -8.22 -11.67 7.42
C TYR A 120 -9.56 -12.20 7.92
N VAL A 121 -10.61 -11.40 7.82
CA VAL A 121 -11.97 -11.82 8.17
C VAL A 121 -12.80 -11.89 6.91
N THR A 122 -13.52 -12.99 6.75
CA THR A 122 -14.37 -13.23 5.58
C THR A 122 -15.64 -14.00 5.95
N ASN A 123 -16.69 -13.80 5.15
CA ASN A 123 -17.90 -14.60 5.16
C ASN A 123 -18.02 -15.50 3.91
N THR A 124 -16.93 -15.64 3.14
CA THR A 124 -16.88 -16.51 1.94
C THR A 124 -16.52 -17.95 2.33
N LEU A 125 -16.80 -18.88 1.44
CA LEU A 125 -16.40 -20.29 1.56
C LEU A 125 -15.08 -20.59 0.81
N LEU A 126 -14.38 -19.55 0.32
CA LEU A 126 -13.11 -19.70 -0.35
C LEU A 126 -12.06 -20.37 0.54
N LEU A 127 -11.12 -21.08 -0.06
CA LEU A 127 -9.98 -21.63 0.66
C LEU A 127 -9.15 -20.49 1.31
N PRO A 128 -8.51 -20.73 2.45
CA PRO A 128 -7.70 -19.71 3.13
C PRO A 128 -6.65 -19.04 2.22
N GLU A 129 -6.00 -19.82 1.37
CA GLU A 129 -5.04 -19.34 0.38
C GLU A 129 -5.67 -18.40 -0.66
N GLU A 130 -6.87 -18.76 -1.14
CA GLU A 130 -7.62 -17.92 -2.09
C GLU A 130 -8.01 -16.58 -1.44
N VAL A 131 -8.46 -16.61 -0.18
CA VAL A 131 -8.79 -15.38 0.57
C VAL A 131 -7.58 -14.47 0.69
N VAL A 132 -6.41 -14.99 1.02
CA VAL A 132 -5.17 -14.23 1.13
C VAL A 132 -4.75 -13.69 -0.23
N THR A 133 -4.84 -14.49 -1.28
CA THR A 133 -4.52 -14.09 -2.66
C THR A 133 -5.45 -12.98 -3.14
N GLN A 134 -6.75 -13.11 -2.93
CA GLN A 134 -7.74 -12.08 -3.28
C GLN A 134 -7.49 -10.79 -2.51
N TYR A 135 -7.18 -10.88 -1.22
CA TYR A 135 -6.84 -9.69 -0.43
C TYR A 135 -5.57 -9.01 -0.92
N HIS A 136 -4.55 -9.79 -1.28
CA HIS A 136 -3.32 -9.23 -1.85
C HIS A 136 -3.57 -8.57 -3.20
N GLY A 137 -4.57 -9.01 -3.97
CA GLY A 137 -4.97 -8.35 -5.21
C GLY A 137 -5.42 -6.89 -5.03
N LEU A 138 -5.83 -6.47 -3.83
CA LEU A 138 -6.25 -5.09 -3.55
C LEU A 138 -5.15 -4.04 -3.79
N TRP A 139 -3.86 -4.40 -3.69
CA TRP A 139 -2.78 -3.47 -4.00
C TRP A 139 -2.80 -3.00 -5.46
N VAL A 140 -3.34 -3.83 -6.37
CA VAL A 140 -3.51 -3.45 -7.78
C VAL A 140 -4.47 -2.26 -7.88
N VAL A 141 -5.56 -2.29 -7.13
CA VAL A 141 -6.54 -1.19 -7.08
C VAL A 141 -5.92 0.09 -6.50
N GLU A 142 -5.15 -0.03 -5.40
CA GLU A 142 -4.40 1.11 -4.85
C GLU A 142 -3.41 1.69 -5.86
N ARG A 143 -2.73 0.82 -6.62
CA ARG A 143 -1.79 1.23 -7.66
C ARG A 143 -2.51 1.98 -8.79
N VAL A 144 -3.69 1.50 -9.21
CA VAL A 144 -4.54 2.21 -10.19
C VAL A 144 -4.83 3.63 -9.72
N PHE A 145 -5.31 3.78 -8.47
CA PHE A 145 -5.59 5.10 -7.90
C PHE A 145 -4.36 5.99 -7.78
N ARG A 146 -3.19 5.42 -7.48
CA ARG A 146 -1.93 6.17 -7.39
C ARG A 146 -1.51 6.69 -8.76
N ILE A 147 -1.52 5.84 -9.79
CA ILE A 147 -1.21 6.21 -11.18
C ILE A 147 -2.21 7.27 -11.66
N SER A 148 -3.51 7.06 -11.43
CA SER A 148 -4.55 8.00 -11.81
C SER A 148 -4.36 9.37 -11.18
N LYS A 149 -3.99 9.45 -9.90
CA LYS A 149 -3.79 10.72 -9.19
C LYS A 149 -2.46 11.40 -9.50
N GLY A 150 -1.40 10.63 -9.74
CA GLY A 150 -0.05 11.13 -9.98
C GLY A 150 0.26 11.30 -11.47
N THR A 151 0.42 10.20 -12.19
CA THR A 151 0.91 10.22 -13.58
C THR A 151 -0.14 10.70 -14.58
N ILE A 152 -1.42 10.34 -14.37
CA ILE A 152 -2.54 10.71 -15.27
C ILE A 152 -3.17 12.04 -14.86
N GLU A 153 -2.96 12.47 -13.63
CA GLU A 153 -3.48 13.75 -13.08
C GLU A 153 -5.00 13.90 -13.24
N THR A 154 -5.76 12.84 -12.90
CA THR A 154 -7.24 12.85 -12.96
C THR A 154 -7.88 13.95 -12.11
N ARG A 155 -7.15 14.57 -11.22
CA ARG A 155 -7.60 15.67 -10.36
C ARG A 155 -6.66 16.86 -10.46
N PRO A 156 -7.22 18.10 -10.36
CA PRO A 156 -8.64 18.46 -10.14
C PRO A 156 -9.52 18.29 -11.38
N ILE A 157 -10.81 18.00 -11.17
CA ILE A 157 -11.81 17.94 -12.24
C ILE A 157 -12.47 19.33 -12.33
N PHE A 158 -12.22 20.06 -13.41
CA PHE A 158 -12.75 21.42 -13.63
C PHE A 158 -14.08 21.44 -14.38
N HIS A 159 -14.75 20.30 -14.52
CA HIS A 159 -16.00 20.17 -15.22
C HIS A 159 -17.18 20.17 -14.24
N PHE A 160 -18.27 20.87 -14.57
CA PHE A 160 -19.43 21.02 -13.72
C PHE A 160 -20.67 20.27 -14.23
N THR A 161 -20.68 19.86 -15.50
CA THR A 161 -21.79 19.08 -16.07
C THR A 161 -21.47 17.58 -16.00
N GLU A 162 -22.48 16.78 -15.65
CA GLU A 162 -22.36 15.32 -15.50
C GLU A 162 -21.71 14.68 -16.75
N ARG A 163 -22.20 14.98 -17.94
CA ARG A 163 -21.66 14.46 -19.20
C ARG A 163 -20.17 14.74 -19.39
N ARG A 164 -19.70 15.93 -18.99
CA ARG A 164 -18.28 16.29 -19.10
C ARG A 164 -17.44 15.60 -18.03
N ILE A 165 -18.00 15.39 -16.83
CA ILE A 165 -17.36 14.63 -15.75
C ILE A 165 -17.18 13.18 -16.18
N GLU A 166 -18.24 12.56 -16.75
CA GLU A 166 -18.18 11.19 -17.28
C GLU A 166 -17.15 11.05 -18.40
N ALA A 167 -17.15 11.99 -19.37
CA ALA A 167 -16.16 11.99 -20.44
C ALA A 167 -14.72 12.12 -19.92
N HIS A 168 -14.48 12.97 -18.93
CA HIS A 168 -13.18 13.12 -18.28
C HIS A 168 -12.73 11.82 -17.59
N VAL A 169 -13.63 11.20 -16.83
CA VAL A 169 -13.35 9.91 -16.16
C VAL A 169 -13.07 8.81 -17.18
N CYS A 170 -13.85 8.77 -18.28
CA CYS A 170 -13.65 7.82 -19.37
C CYS A 170 -12.27 7.99 -20.02
N LEU A 171 -11.86 9.22 -20.33
CA LEU A 171 -10.52 9.52 -20.88
C LEU A 171 -9.41 9.07 -19.93
N CYS A 172 -9.55 9.35 -18.64
CA CYS A 172 -8.59 8.90 -17.63
C CYS A 172 -8.49 7.37 -17.59
N PHE A 173 -9.60 6.67 -17.74
CA PHE A 173 -9.62 5.21 -17.78
C PHE A 173 -8.93 4.67 -19.05
N VAL A 174 -9.19 5.25 -20.22
CA VAL A 174 -8.50 4.91 -21.47
C VAL A 174 -7.00 5.17 -21.36
N THR A 175 -6.62 6.32 -20.82
CA THR A 175 -5.20 6.67 -20.58
C THR A 175 -4.53 5.65 -19.66
N TYR A 176 -5.23 5.21 -18.61
CA TYR A 176 -4.73 4.14 -17.74
C TYR A 176 -4.52 2.82 -18.49
N LYS A 177 -5.43 2.43 -19.40
CA LYS A 177 -5.24 1.25 -20.25
C LYS A 177 -3.99 1.36 -21.11
N VAL A 178 -3.75 2.52 -21.73
CA VAL A 178 -2.53 2.77 -22.52
C VAL A 178 -1.28 2.69 -21.64
N TYR A 179 -1.32 3.28 -20.44
CA TYR A 179 -0.22 3.18 -19.48
C TYR A 179 0.08 1.72 -19.11
N LYS A 180 -0.94 0.91 -18.89
CA LYS A 180 -0.76 -0.52 -18.57
C LYS A 180 -0.20 -1.31 -19.75
N GLU A 181 -0.56 -0.96 -20.97
CA GLU A 181 0.00 -1.58 -22.17
C GLU A 181 1.48 -1.22 -22.35
N LEU A 182 1.86 0.02 -22.11
CA LEU A 182 3.27 0.43 -22.07
C LEU A 182 4.05 -0.35 -21.00
N GLU A 183 3.46 -0.54 -19.82
CA GLU A 183 4.08 -1.34 -18.74
C GLU A 183 4.31 -2.79 -19.19
N ARG A 184 3.36 -3.38 -19.91
CA ARG A 184 3.49 -4.72 -20.49
C ARG A 184 4.64 -4.78 -21.50
N ILE A 185 4.70 -3.84 -22.42
CA ILE A 185 5.74 -3.77 -23.44
C ILE A 185 7.14 -3.58 -22.82
N VAL A 186 7.28 -2.67 -21.86
CA VAL A 186 8.54 -2.45 -21.12
C VAL A 186 9.00 -3.74 -20.43
N ALA A 187 8.07 -4.49 -19.83
CA ALA A 187 8.38 -5.76 -19.19
C ALA A 187 8.78 -6.85 -20.19
N GLU A 188 8.08 -6.97 -21.32
CA GLU A 188 8.41 -7.93 -22.39
C GLU A 188 9.77 -7.67 -23.01
N LEU A 189 10.10 -6.39 -23.23
CA LEU A 189 11.41 -5.97 -23.75
C LEU A 189 12.52 -6.04 -22.69
N LYS A 190 12.19 -6.43 -21.43
CA LYS A 190 13.12 -6.53 -20.29
C LYS A 190 13.93 -5.24 -20.08
N LEU A 191 13.31 -4.09 -20.32
CA LEU A 191 13.97 -2.81 -20.09
C LEU A 191 14.10 -2.53 -18.60
N GLU A 192 15.30 -2.21 -18.13
CA GLU A 192 15.57 -1.85 -16.73
C GLU A 192 15.15 -0.42 -16.39
N MET A 193 13.98 0.00 -16.89
CA MET A 193 13.45 1.33 -16.65
C MET A 193 11.95 1.32 -16.35
N SER A 194 11.48 2.34 -15.64
CA SER A 194 10.06 2.51 -15.36
C SER A 194 9.32 3.12 -16.55
N VAL A 195 8.01 2.90 -16.64
CA VAL A 195 7.15 3.56 -17.63
C VAL A 195 7.27 5.09 -17.56
N ASP A 196 7.35 5.64 -16.34
CA ASP A 196 7.52 7.09 -16.14
C ASP A 196 8.85 7.60 -16.75
N SER A 197 9.92 6.80 -16.66
CA SER A 197 11.20 7.11 -17.31
C SER A 197 11.08 7.05 -18.83
N VAL A 198 10.41 6.04 -19.37
CA VAL A 198 10.12 5.92 -20.81
C VAL A 198 9.32 7.13 -21.30
N LEU A 199 8.28 7.53 -20.57
CA LEU A 199 7.47 8.71 -20.92
C LEU A 199 8.28 10.02 -20.87
N LYS A 200 9.20 10.15 -19.92
CA LYS A 200 10.10 11.31 -19.87
C LYS A 200 11.00 11.38 -21.11
N ILE A 201 11.59 10.26 -21.51
CA ILE A 201 12.41 10.18 -22.71
C ILE A 201 11.55 10.47 -23.95
N ALA A 202 10.36 9.86 -24.07
CA ALA A 202 9.46 10.08 -25.19
C ALA A 202 9.10 11.57 -25.37
N LYS A 203 8.96 12.33 -24.28
CA LYS A 203 8.71 13.79 -24.34
C LYS A 203 9.88 14.60 -24.90
N THR A 204 11.11 14.07 -24.93
CA THR A 204 12.26 14.73 -25.53
C THR A 204 12.39 14.45 -27.04
N ILE A 205 11.60 13.50 -27.56
CA ILE A 205 11.59 13.16 -28.98
C ILE A 205 10.65 14.12 -29.71
N THR A 206 11.20 14.93 -30.62
CA THR A 206 10.46 15.91 -31.40
C THR A 206 10.51 15.55 -32.87
N THR A 207 9.37 15.52 -33.53
CA THR A 207 9.27 15.33 -34.97
C THR A 207 8.95 16.66 -35.63
N ILE A 208 9.81 17.10 -36.53
CA ILE A 208 9.65 18.33 -37.33
C ILE A 208 9.15 17.94 -38.72
N LEU A 209 8.06 18.54 -39.14
CA LEU A 209 7.53 18.43 -40.48
C LEU A 209 7.92 19.71 -41.25
N LEU A 210 8.79 19.59 -42.24
CA LEU A 210 9.21 20.67 -43.06
C LEU A 210 8.54 20.55 -44.44
N ARG A 211 7.71 21.51 -44.83
CA ARG A 211 7.18 21.62 -46.17
C ARG A 211 8.10 22.48 -46.99
N LEU A 212 8.67 21.91 -48.06
CA LEU A 212 9.57 22.61 -48.93
C LEU A 212 8.80 23.50 -49.90
N PRO A 213 9.10 24.82 -49.98
CA PRO A 213 8.28 25.78 -50.76
C PRO A 213 8.33 25.56 -52.28
N LEU A 214 9.34 24.87 -52.82
CA LEU A 214 9.54 24.68 -54.23
C LEU A 214 8.81 23.49 -54.86
N ASN A 215 8.44 22.46 -54.08
CA ASN A 215 7.90 21.22 -54.61
C ASN A 215 6.83 20.56 -53.72
N ASP A 216 6.33 21.28 -52.73
CA ASP A 216 5.35 20.82 -51.75
C ASP A 216 5.69 19.48 -51.01
N LYS A 217 6.93 19.01 -51.17
CA LYS A 217 7.42 17.81 -50.47
C LYS A 217 7.50 18.06 -48.98
N VAL A 218 6.93 17.12 -48.21
CA VAL A 218 7.01 17.12 -46.75
C VAL A 218 8.22 16.27 -46.34
N MET A 219 9.15 16.88 -45.67
CA MET A 219 10.29 16.21 -45.07
C MET A 219 10.02 16.02 -43.58
N VAL A 220 10.13 14.79 -43.10
CA VAL A 220 9.93 14.42 -41.70
C VAL A 220 11.30 14.20 -41.07
N LYS A 221 11.65 14.94 -40.04
CA LYS A 221 12.88 14.77 -39.29
C LYS A 221 12.54 14.56 -37.79
N THR A 222 12.88 13.40 -37.27
CA THR A 222 12.77 13.11 -35.84
C THR A 222 14.11 13.43 -35.17
N MET A 223 14.06 14.20 -34.11
CA MET A 223 15.21 14.61 -33.31
C MET A 223 14.96 14.27 -31.84
N MET A 224 16.02 13.90 -31.14
CA MET A 224 16.01 13.79 -29.69
C MET A 224 16.61 15.07 -29.12
N LEU A 225 15.84 15.80 -28.34
CA LEU A 225 16.34 16.96 -27.61
C LEU A 225 17.12 16.45 -26.41
N THR A 226 18.44 16.55 -26.44
CA THR A 226 19.26 16.36 -25.24
C THR A 226 19.04 17.56 -24.33
N PRO A 227 18.75 17.38 -23.04
CA PRO A 227 18.82 18.49 -22.08
C PRO A 227 20.28 19.00 -22.07
N GLU A 228 20.44 20.32 -22.16
CA GLU A 228 21.72 21.00 -21.93
C GLU A 228 22.20 20.82 -20.48
#